data_48cf1580397c42b8969dd16e35337e2e
#
_entry.id   48cf1580397c42b8969dd16e35337e2e
#
_cell.length_a   1.000
_cell.length_b   1.000
_cell.length_c   1.000
_cell.angle_alpha   90.00
_cell.angle_beta   90.00
_cell.angle_gamma   90.00
#
_symmetry.space_group_name_H-M   'P 1'
#
loop_
_entity.id
_entity.type
_entity.pdbx_description
1 polymer ?
#
loop_
_entity_poly.entity_id
_entity_poly.type
_entity_poly.pdbx_seq_one_letter_code
_entity_poly.pdbx_strand_id
1 'polypeptide(L)'
;QDTPAGIAHYLEHKMFDTREGNALQELAKNGAEPNAFTSNAMTAYYFDSTEHFEENLRILLSFVSIPYFTDESVAKEQGIIGQEIRMIEDNPDWQIYTRMLRAMYHRHAARTSIAGTVESIAEITADTLYDCHKAFYTPANMILTVVGDVDPVHVIDLANRVLPKLSGPIIERDYGTEPETVAEKETVLEMEV
;
A
#
# COMPACT_ATOMS: atom_id res chain seq x y z
N GLN A 1 18.24 -1.97 -6.83
CA GLN A 1 18.37 -0.98 -5.73
C GLN A 1 17.52 -1.52 -4.60
N ASP A 2 18.11 -1.79 -3.45
CA ASP A 2 17.39 -2.28 -2.29
C ASP A 2 16.47 -1.15 -1.81
N THR A 3 15.15 -1.38 -1.85
CA THR A 3 14.17 -0.44 -1.32
C THR A 3 14.01 -0.66 0.19
N PRO A 4 13.84 0.40 0.99
CA PRO A 4 13.59 0.25 2.44
C PRO A 4 12.36 -0.62 2.71
N ALA A 5 12.45 -1.50 3.71
CA ALA A 5 11.31 -2.30 4.14
C ALA A 5 10.18 -1.36 4.64
N GLY A 6 8.93 -1.68 4.31
CA GLY A 6 7.78 -0.85 4.67
C GLY A 6 7.38 0.18 3.61
N ILE A 7 8.17 0.38 2.53
CA ILE A 7 7.91 1.45 1.55
C ILE A 7 6.53 1.33 0.88
N ALA A 8 6.03 0.11 0.62
CA ALA A 8 4.72 -0.07 0.00
C ALA A 8 3.58 0.36 0.93
N HIS A 9 3.66 0.03 2.21
CA HIS A 9 2.71 0.46 3.24
C HIS A 9 2.82 1.98 3.49
N TYR A 10 4.04 2.50 3.55
CA TYR A 10 4.27 3.93 3.66
C TYR A 10 3.66 4.70 2.49
N LEU A 11 3.84 4.19 1.27
CA LEU A 11 3.26 4.77 0.07
C LEU A 11 1.73 4.73 0.11
N GLU A 12 1.13 3.65 0.64
CA GLU A 12 -0.32 3.54 0.84
C GLU A 12 -0.84 4.73 1.66
N HIS A 13 -0.25 5.01 2.82
CA HIS A 13 -0.61 6.15 3.67
C HIS A 13 -0.48 7.47 2.91
N LYS A 14 0.63 7.65 2.18
CA LYS A 14 0.92 8.91 1.51
C LYS A 14 0.12 9.17 0.26
N MET A 15 -0.44 8.15 -0.38
CA MET A 15 -1.25 8.31 -1.60
C MET A 15 -2.54 9.10 -1.36
N PHE A 16 -3.04 9.16 -0.14
CA PHE A 16 -4.22 9.96 0.19
C PHE A 16 -3.95 11.47 0.24
N ASP A 17 -2.69 11.88 0.33
CA ASP A 17 -2.34 13.30 0.25
C ASP A 17 -2.42 13.80 -1.19
N THR A 18 -3.10 14.91 -1.39
CA THR A 18 -3.24 15.59 -2.67
C THR A 18 -2.80 17.04 -2.54
N ARG A 19 -2.66 17.74 -3.65
CA ARG A 19 -2.35 19.19 -3.64
C ARG A 19 -3.47 20.01 -3.01
N GLU A 20 -4.69 19.53 -3.13
CA GLU A 20 -5.92 20.18 -2.65
C GLU A 20 -6.25 19.81 -1.20
N GLY A 21 -5.59 18.79 -0.64
CA GLY A 21 -5.83 18.34 0.73
C GLY A 21 -5.67 16.83 0.90
N ASN A 22 -6.74 16.12 1.29
CA ASN A 22 -6.70 14.69 1.58
C ASN A 22 -7.90 13.98 0.94
N ALA A 23 -7.63 12.96 0.12
CA ALA A 23 -8.64 12.22 -0.65
C ALA A 23 -9.63 11.45 0.24
N LEU A 24 -9.22 10.97 1.43
CA LEU A 24 -10.15 10.33 2.38
C LEU A 24 -11.25 11.30 2.81
N GLN A 25 -10.86 12.56 3.08
CA GLN A 25 -11.83 13.59 3.50
C GLN A 25 -12.76 13.98 2.35
N GLU A 26 -12.27 14.01 1.11
CA GLU A 26 -13.11 14.31 -0.05
C GLU A 26 -14.12 13.20 -0.31
N LEU A 27 -13.70 11.95 -0.28
CA LEU A 27 -14.58 10.79 -0.39
C LEU A 27 -15.64 10.76 0.72
N ALA A 28 -15.22 11.00 1.97
CA ALA A 28 -16.14 11.05 3.10
C ALA A 28 -17.19 12.17 3.00
N LYS A 29 -16.84 13.34 2.46
CA LYS A 29 -17.81 14.44 2.17
C LYS A 29 -18.88 14.02 1.18
N ASN A 30 -18.56 13.12 0.25
CA ASN A 30 -19.49 12.57 -0.74
C ASN A 30 -20.24 11.34 -0.20
N GLY A 31 -20.18 11.05 1.09
CA GLY A 31 -20.87 9.91 1.72
C GLY A 31 -20.24 8.56 1.41
N ALA A 32 -19.00 8.53 0.93
CA ALA A 32 -18.25 7.28 0.75
C ALA A 32 -17.52 6.87 2.02
N GLU A 33 -17.30 5.57 2.17
CA GLU A 33 -16.46 4.96 3.20
C GLU A 33 -15.15 4.47 2.57
N PRO A 34 -14.12 5.32 2.48
CA PRO A 34 -12.85 4.96 1.87
C PRO A 34 -11.99 4.13 2.82
N ASN A 35 -11.21 3.22 2.23
CA ASN A 35 -10.21 2.46 2.95
C ASN A 35 -9.07 2.02 2.04
N ALA A 36 -8.00 1.50 2.62
CA ALA A 36 -6.89 0.89 1.91
C ALA A 36 -6.25 -0.22 2.73
N PHE A 37 -5.49 -1.08 2.10
CA PHE A 37 -4.60 -2.03 2.77
C PHE A 37 -3.40 -2.40 1.91
N THR A 38 -2.31 -2.73 2.55
CA THR A 38 -1.12 -3.31 1.92
C THR A 38 -0.89 -4.73 2.43
N SER A 39 -0.66 -5.64 1.51
CA SER A 39 -0.29 -7.02 1.76
C SER A 39 1.09 -7.34 1.18
N ASN A 40 1.57 -8.58 1.34
CA ASN A 40 2.84 -9.02 0.74
C ASN A 40 2.84 -9.00 -0.80
N ALA A 41 1.68 -8.89 -1.45
CA ALA A 41 1.58 -9.04 -2.91
C ALA A 41 0.87 -7.87 -3.60
N MET A 42 0.15 -7.03 -2.87
CA MET A 42 -0.62 -5.92 -3.44
C MET A 42 -0.90 -4.83 -2.42
N THR A 43 -1.16 -3.63 -2.93
CA THR A 43 -1.84 -2.54 -2.20
C THR A 43 -3.18 -2.28 -2.88
N ALA A 44 -4.23 -2.15 -2.10
CA ALA A 44 -5.57 -1.85 -2.59
C ALA A 44 -6.09 -0.55 -1.97
N TYR A 45 -6.76 0.26 -2.79
CA TYR A 45 -7.50 1.45 -2.39
C TYR A 45 -8.93 1.27 -2.84
N TYR A 46 -9.89 1.49 -1.96
CA TYR A 46 -11.28 1.26 -2.28
C TYR A 46 -12.20 2.19 -1.50
N PHE A 47 -13.43 2.27 -1.93
CA PHE A 47 -14.51 2.90 -1.19
C PHE A 47 -15.81 2.14 -1.39
N ASP A 48 -16.68 2.23 -0.42
CA ASP A 48 -18.08 1.86 -0.51
C ASP A 48 -18.93 3.13 -0.51
N SER A 49 -19.93 3.22 -1.39
CA SER A 49 -20.87 4.34 -1.41
C SER A 49 -22.21 3.96 -2.00
N THR A 50 -23.27 4.62 -1.56
CA THR A 50 -24.62 4.50 -2.10
C THR A 50 -24.99 5.65 -3.04
N GLU A 51 -24.22 6.73 -3.02
CA GLU A 51 -24.45 7.96 -3.79
C GLU A 51 -23.12 8.48 -4.35
N HIS A 52 -23.20 9.40 -5.31
CA HIS A 52 -22.02 10.09 -5.87
C HIS A 52 -20.94 9.17 -6.46
N PHE A 53 -21.34 8.00 -6.99
CA PHE A 53 -20.41 6.99 -7.48
C PHE A 53 -19.39 7.54 -8.48
N GLU A 54 -19.84 8.30 -9.50
CA GLU A 54 -18.96 8.83 -10.55
C GLU A 54 -17.90 9.78 -9.97
N GLU A 55 -18.30 10.65 -9.03
CA GLU A 55 -17.42 11.61 -8.40
C GLU A 55 -16.40 10.89 -7.50
N ASN A 56 -16.87 9.94 -6.71
CA ASN A 56 -16.01 9.12 -5.83
C ASN A 56 -15.02 8.29 -6.65
N LEU A 57 -15.46 7.65 -7.74
CA LEU A 57 -14.57 6.91 -8.62
C LEU A 57 -13.52 7.83 -9.27
N ARG A 58 -13.90 9.05 -9.65
CA ARG A 58 -12.97 10.05 -10.19
C ARG A 58 -11.91 10.43 -9.15
N ILE A 59 -12.29 10.67 -7.90
CA ILE A 59 -11.37 10.96 -6.80
C ILE A 59 -10.40 9.80 -6.62
N LEU A 60 -10.90 8.55 -6.53
CA LEU A 60 -10.07 7.36 -6.38
C LEU A 60 -9.05 7.23 -7.51
N LEU A 61 -9.50 7.28 -8.77
CA LEU A 61 -8.62 7.14 -9.92
C LEU A 61 -7.60 8.28 -10.03
N SER A 62 -7.97 9.48 -9.60
CA SER A 62 -7.10 10.65 -9.63
C SER A 62 -5.96 10.53 -8.61
N PHE A 63 -6.26 10.24 -7.35
CA PHE A 63 -5.21 10.20 -6.34
C PHE A 63 -4.26 9.01 -6.51
N VAL A 64 -4.73 7.83 -6.95
CA VAL A 64 -3.82 6.71 -7.23
C VAL A 64 -2.91 6.97 -8.44
N SER A 65 -3.30 7.89 -9.33
CA SER A 65 -2.53 8.20 -10.54
C SER A 65 -1.61 9.40 -10.41
N ILE A 66 -1.90 10.32 -9.50
CA ILE A 66 -1.19 11.60 -9.37
C ILE A 66 -0.61 11.72 -7.96
N PRO A 67 0.63 11.28 -7.76
CA PRO A 67 1.26 11.34 -6.44
C PRO A 67 1.58 12.78 -6.03
N TYR A 68 1.46 13.07 -4.74
CA TYR A 68 1.87 14.33 -4.15
C TYR A 68 2.53 14.10 -2.80
N PHE A 69 3.85 14.19 -2.79
CA PHE A 69 4.66 13.99 -1.58
C PHE A 69 5.56 15.20 -1.36
N THR A 70 5.62 15.67 -0.12
CA THR A 70 6.56 16.70 0.32
C THR A 70 7.40 16.15 1.46
N ASP A 71 8.63 16.64 1.63
CA ASP A 71 9.50 16.19 2.72
C ASP A 71 8.85 16.39 4.10
N GLU A 72 8.13 17.52 4.27
CA GLU A 72 7.40 17.81 5.50
C GLU A 72 6.29 16.77 5.77
N SER A 73 5.48 16.45 4.75
CA SER A 73 4.38 15.48 4.88
C SER A 73 4.90 14.07 5.09
N VAL A 74 6.03 13.72 4.47
CA VAL A 74 6.71 12.43 4.67
C VAL A 74 7.24 12.35 6.10
N ALA A 75 7.96 13.35 6.59
CA ALA A 75 8.49 13.35 7.96
C ALA A 75 7.38 13.24 9.03
N LYS A 76 6.22 13.88 8.79
CA LYS A 76 5.06 13.77 9.68
C LYS A 76 4.50 12.34 9.71
N GLU A 77 4.33 11.71 8.55
CA GLU A 77 3.80 10.35 8.43
C GLU A 77 4.71 9.31 9.07
N GLN A 78 6.01 9.53 9.03
CA GLN A 78 6.99 8.67 9.68
C GLN A 78 6.72 8.49 11.18
N GLY A 79 6.27 9.54 11.86
CA GLY A 79 5.86 9.48 13.27
C GLY A 79 4.61 8.61 13.49
N ILE A 80 3.63 8.70 12.60
CA ILE A 80 2.36 7.95 12.65
C ILE A 80 2.63 6.47 12.40
N ILE A 81 3.31 6.13 11.32
CA ILE A 81 3.67 4.74 10.98
C ILE A 81 4.59 4.13 12.05
N GLY A 82 5.51 4.93 12.61
CA GLY A 82 6.36 4.48 13.71
C GLY A 82 5.57 4.10 14.97
N GLN A 83 4.44 4.74 15.26
CA GLN A 83 3.54 4.34 16.34
C GLN A 83 2.77 3.06 16.00
N GLU A 84 2.31 2.92 14.77
CA GLU A 84 1.65 1.72 14.27
C GLU A 84 2.58 0.50 14.33
N ILE A 85 3.84 0.64 13.92
CA ILE A 85 4.85 -0.42 14.03
C ILE A 85 4.97 -0.89 15.49
N ARG A 86 5.07 0.01 16.46
CA ARG A 86 5.15 -0.36 17.88
C ARG A 86 3.90 -1.09 18.35
N MET A 87 2.71 -0.65 17.93
CA MET A 87 1.47 -1.36 18.26
C MET A 87 1.43 -2.78 17.69
N ILE A 88 1.95 -2.97 16.47
CA ILE A 88 2.09 -4.28 15.85
C ILE A 88 3.12 -5.14 16.60
N GLU A 89 4.24 -4.55 17.02
CA GLU A 89 5.29 -5.23 17.79
C GLU A 89 4.82 -5.67 19.17
N ASP A 90 3.91 -4.92 19.79
CA ASP A 90 3.31 -5.25 21.09
C ASP A 90 2.18 -6.30 20.99
N ASN A 91 1.75 -6.67 19.79
CA ASN A 91 0.66 -7.63 19.57
C ASN A 91 1.21 -9.08 19.47
N PRO A 92 0.89 -9.98 20.42
CA PRO A 92 1.41 -11.36 20.43
C PRO A 92 1.02 -12.16 19.18
N ASP A 93 -0.21 -12.01 18.66
CA ASP A 93 -0.68 -12.75 17.49
C ASP A 93 0.10 -12.34 16.23
N TRP A 94 0.37 -11.04 16.08
CA TRP A 94 1.25 -10.53 15.01
C TRP A 94 2.67 -11.04 15.15
N GLN A 95 3.21 -11.08 16.37
CA GLN A 95 4.56 -11.59 16.61
C GLN A 95 4.67 -13.08 16.26
N ILE A 96 3.68 -13.89 16.61
CA ILE A 96 3.61 -15.30 16.22
C ILE A 96 3.61 -15.43 14.70
N TYR A 97 2.74 -14.71 14.02
CA TYR A 97 2.60 -14.77 12.58
C TYR A 97 3.88 -14.35 11.83
N THR A 98 4.44 -13.21 12.17
CA THR A 98 5.63 -12.68 11.50
C THR A 98 6.87 -13.54 11.77
N ARG A 99 7.03 -14.05 13.01
CA ARG A 99 8.12 -14.97 13.35
C ARG A 99 7.99 -16.31 12.66
N MET A 100 6.77 -16.83 12.55
CA MET A 100 6.50 -18.04 11.78
C MET A 100 6.97 -17.87 10.32
N LEU A 101 6.59 -16.78 9.65
CA LEU A 101 7.03 -16.52 8.28
C LEU A 101 8.55 -16.37 8.16
N ARG A 102 9.20 -15.72 9.11
CA ARG A 102 10.67 -15.60 9.14
C ARG A 102 11.37 -16.95 9.35
N ALA A 103 10.77 -17.81 10.16
CA ALA A 103 11.29 -19.16 10.41
C ALA A 103 11.04 -20.11 9.21
N MET A 104 9.94 -19.93 8.48
CA MET A 104 9.60 -20.73 7.31
C MET A 104 10.49 -20.43 6.10
N TYR A 105 10.68 -19.15 5.77
CA TYR A 105 11.32 -18.73 4.52
C TYR A 105 12.76 -18.29 4.72
N HIS A 106 13.63 -18.62 3.77
CA HIS A 106 15.03 -18.15 3.72
C HIS A 106 15.14 -16.81 2.99
N ARG A 107 14.38 -16.62 1.91
CA ARG A 107 14.55 -15.51 0.94
C ARG A 107 13.26 -14.79 0.59
N HIS A 108 12.12 -15.47 0.68
CA HIS A 108 10.83 -14.91 0.24
C HIS A 108 10.51 -13.61 0.98
N ALA A 109 9.96 -12.62 0.26
CA ALA A 109 9.64 -11.30 0.80
C ALA A 109 8.65 -11.33 1.99
N ALA A 110 7.82 -12.37 2.10
CA ALA A 110 6.89 -12.55 3.23
C ALA A 110 7.55 -12.63 4.60
N ARG A 111 8.87 -12.88 4.66
CA ARG A 111 9.64 -12.84 5.92
C ARG A 111 9.90 -11.42 6.45
N THR A 112 9.64 -10.40 5.63
CA THR A 112 9.81 -8.99 5.97
C THR A 112 8.47 -8.41 6.39
N SER A 113 8.45 -7.62 7.48
CA SER A 113 7.24 -6.92 7.92
C SER A 113 6.73 -5.98 6.82
N ILE A 114 5.42 -6.01 6.58
CA ILE A 114 4.77 -5.11 5.61
C ILE A 114 4.93 -3.65 6.04
N ALA A 115 4.82 -3.36 7.33
CA ALA A 115 5.02 -2.02 7.87
C ALA A 115 6.50 -1.60 7.95
N GLY A 116 7.43 -2.55 7.75
CA GLY A 116 8.85 -2.31 7.97
C GLY A 116 9.23 -2.29 9.43
N THR A 117 10.31 -1.58 9.75
CA THR A 117 10.77 -1.24 11.09
C THR A 117 10.94 0.27 11.24
N VAL A 118 11.01 0.78 12.46
CA VAL A 118 11.24 2.22 12.71
C VAL A 118 12.49 2.71 11.99
N GLU A 119 13.55 1.89 11.96
CA GLU A 119 14.81 2.21 11.27
C GLU A 119 14.64 2.23 9.76
N SER A 120 13.96 1.22 9.19
CA SER A 120 13.80 1.14 7.74
C SER A 120 12.90 2.25 7.18
N ILE A 121 11.83 2.63 7.89
CA ILE A 121 10.98 3.72 7.45
C ILE A 121 11.65 5.09 7.59
N ALA A 122 12.68 5.22 8.44
CA ALA A 122 13.47 6.45 8.57
C ALA A 122 14.32 6.75 7.31
N GLU A 123 14.57 5.75 6.48
CA GLU A 123 15.29 5.90 5.20
C GLU A 123 14.37 6.33 4.04
N ILE A 124 13.04 6.33 4.26
CA ILE A 124 12.07 6.68 3.22
C ILE A 124 11.98 8.19 3.06
N THR A 125 12.15 8.65 1.83
CA THR A 125 12.09 10.06 1.43
C THR A 125 10.98 10.29 0.40
N ALA A 126 10.63 11.55 0.14
CA ALA A 126 9.70 11.89 -0.93
C ALA A 126 10.18 11.34 -2.28
N ASP A 127 11.47 11.43 -2.59
CA ASP A 127 12.05 10.93 -3.84
C ASP A 127 11.89 9.42 -3.97
N THR A 128 12.16 8.63 -2.91
CA THR A 128 11.99 7.17 -2.95
C THR A 128 10.52 6.76 -3.11
N LEU A 129 9.58 7.54 -2.54
CA LEU A 129 8.14 7.33 -2.75
C LEU A 129 7.71 7.65 -4.19
N TYR A 130 8.21 8.74 -4.78
CA TYR A 130 7.96 9.04 -6.19
C TYR A 130 8.52 7.97 -7.12
N ASP A 131 9.72 7.47 -6.87
CA ASP A 131 10.33 6.39 -7.66
C ASP A 131 9.53 5.09 -7.54
N CYS A 132 9.06 4.75 -6.33
CA CYS A 132 8.21 3.60 -6.08
C CYS A 132 6.85 3.74 -6.81
N HIS A 133 6.19 4.90 -6.69
CA HIS A 133 4.95 5.18 -7.42
C HIS A 133 5.15 5.02 -8.93
N LYS A 134 6.17 5.67 -9.48
CA LYS A 134 6.48 5.61 -10.92
C LYS A 134 6.72 4.17 -11.40
N ALA A 135 7.35 3.33 -10.57
CA ALA A 135 7.64 1.95 -10.93
C ALA A 135 6.39 1.05 -10.90
N PHE A 136 5.49 1.22 -9.93
CA PHE A 136 4.43 0.26 -9.64
C PHE A 136 3.02 0.76 -9.96
N TYR A 137 2.74 2.07 -9.92
CA TYR A 137 1.41 2.64 -10.14
C TYR A 137 1.20 3.00 -11.61
N THR A 138 1.29 2.00 -12.45
CA THR A 138 1.06 2.14 -13.90
C THR A 138 -0.18 1.33 -14.29
N PRO A 139 -0.96 1.75 -15.30
CA PRO A 139 -2.16 1.02 -15.73
C PRO A 139 -1.90 -0.45 -16.05
N ALA A 140 -0.72 -0.80 -16.55
CA ALA A 140 -0.34 -2.19 -16.85
C ALA A 140 -0.18 -3.08 -15.58
N ASN A 141 0.02 -2.47 -14.41
CA ASN A 141 0.19 -3.15 -13.12
C ASN A 141 -0.99 -2.92 -12.17
N MET A 142 -2.10 -2.35 -12.63
CA MET A 142 -3.28 -2.03 -11.82
C MET A 142 -4.51 -2.78 -12.31
N ILE A 143 -5.40 -3.10 -11.39
CA ILE A 143 -6.70 -3.71 -11.66
C ILE A 143 -7.77 -2.82 -11.03
N LEU A 144 -8.72 -2.37 -11.83
CA LEU A 144 -9.93 -1.71 -11.36
C LEU A 144 -11.05 -2.75 -11.24
N THR A 145 -11.58 -2.90 -10.03
CA THR A 145 -12.75 -3.75 -9.76
C THR A 145 -13.89 -2.88 -9.26
N VAL A 146 -15.06 -3.02 -9.88
CA VAL A 146 -16.28 -2.31 -9.49
C VAL A 146 -17.40 -3.32 -9.32
N VAL A 147 -18.10 -3.25 -8.19
CA VAL A 147 -19.23 -4.13 -7.86
C VAL A 147 -20.40 -3.25 -7.44
N GLY A 148 -21.56 -3.43 -8.07
CA GLY A 148 -22.77 -2.66 -7.75
C GLY A 148 -23.70 -2.52 -8.95
N ASP A 149 -24.76 -1.73 -8.78
CA ASP A 149 -25.70 -1.38 -9.84
C ASP A 149 -25.15 -0.20 -10.68
N VAL A 150 -24.17 -0.52 -11.54
CA VAL A 150 -23.47 0.46 -12.38
C VAL A 150 -23.42 -0.01 -13.84
N ASP A 151 -23.40 0.93 -14.77
CA ASP A 151 -23.16 0.63 -16.17
C ASP A 151 -21.67 0.43 -16.44
N PRO A 152 -21.23 -0.80 -16.83
CA PRO A 152 -19.82 -1.08 -17.10
C PRO A 152 -19.21 -0.19 -18.20
N VAL A 153 -19.99 0.22 -19.22
CA VAL A 153 -19.50 1.08 -20.30
C VAL A 153 -19.17 2.46 -19.74
N HIS A 154 -20.03 2.98 -18.88
CA HIS A 154 -19.81 4.27 -18.24
C HIS A 154 -18.57 4.26 -17.33
N VAL A 155 -18.36 3.16 -16.57
CA VAL A 155 -17.17 2.98 -15.73
C VAL A 155 -15.89 2.98 -16.58
N ILE A 156 -15.89 2.24 -17.70
CA ILE A 156 -14.75 2.19 -18.63
C ILE A 156 -14.46 3.55 -19.23
N ASP A 157 -15.49 4.26 -19.67
CA ASP A 157 -15.35 5.60 -20.24
C ASP A 157 -14.79 6.61 -19.23
N LEU A 158 -15.22 6.54 -17.97
CA LEU A 158 -14.72 7.38 -16.90
C LEU A 158 -13.25 7.05 -16.61
N ALA A 159 -12.90 5.76 -16.47
CA ALA A 159 -11.53 5.32 -16.25
C ALA A 159 -10.60 5.78 -17.39
N ASN A 160 -11.02 5.65 -18.65
CA ASN A 160 -10.26 6.09 -19.82
C ASN A 160 -10.03 7.61 -19.88
N ARG A 161 -10.90 8.40 -19.25
CA ARG A 161 -10.74 9.87 -19.16
C ARG A 161 -9.80 10.31 -18.05
N VAL A 162 -9.73 9.56 -16.97
CA VAL A 162 -8.98 9.94 -15.76
C VAL A 162 -7.59 9.31 -15.73
N LEU A 163 -7.49 8.03 -16.09
CA LEU A 163 -6.22 7.30 -16.00
C LEU A 163 -5.22 7.76 -17.07
N PRO A 164 -3.92 7.70 -16.78
CA PRO A 164 -2.87 7.94 -17.77
C PRO A 164 -3.00 6.99 -18.96
N LYS A 165 -2.79 7.51 -20.16
CA LYS A 165 -2.88 6.71 -21.40
C LYS A 165 -1.67 5.78 -21.62
N LEU A 166 -0.58 5.98 -20.90
CA LEU A 166 0.62 5.20 -21.02
C LEU A 166 0.52 3.98 -20.11
N SER A 167 0.54 2.80 -20.70
CA SER A 167 0.83 1.56 -19.98
C SER A 167 2.33 1.51 -19.69
N GLY A 168 2.71 1.36 -18.43
CA GLY A 168 4.09 1.05 -18.07
C GLY A 168 4.47 -0.38 -18.46
N PRO A 169 5.69 -0.82 -18.18
CA PRO A 169 6.09 -2.21 -18.38
C PRO A 169 5.23 -3.12 -17.49
N ILE A 170 4.97 -4.34 -17.98
CA ILE A 170 4.42 -5.39 -17.12
C ILE A 170 5.52 -5.80 -16.15
N ILE A 171 5.21 -5.75 -14.86
CA ILE A 171 6.15 -6.11 -13.81
C ILE A 171 6.08 -7.62 -13.60
N GLU A 172 7.18 -8.31 -13.92
CA GLU A 172 7.33 -9.71 -13.56
C GLU A 172 7.65 -9.84 -12.07
N ARG A 173 6.91 -10.71 -11.39
CA ARG A 173 7.12 -10.98 -9.98
C ARG A 173 8.15 -12.09 -9.82
N ASP A 174 9.28 -11.78 -9.22
CA ASP A 174 10.28 -12.75 -8.83
C ASP A 174 10.09 -13.12 -7.35
N TYR A 175 9.58 -14.30 -7.10
CA TYR A 175 9.43 -14.83 -5.73
C TYR A 175 10.70 -15.55 -5.24
N GLY A 176 11.72 -15.64 -6.10
CA GLY A 176 12.94 -16.40 -5.84
C GLY A 176 12.68 -17.92 -5.76
N THR A 177 13.74 -18.65 -5.44
CA THR A 177 13.66 -20.10 -5.17
C THR A 177 13.97 -20.32 -3.70
N GLU A 178 13.00 -20.87 -2.98
CA GLU A 178 13.18 -21.27 -1.58
C GLU A 178 13.79 -22.66 -1.50
N PRO A 179 14.72 -22.91 -0.54
CA PRO A 179 15.14 -24.26 -0.21
C PRO A 179 13.96 -25.13 0.28
N GLU A 180 14.07 -26.44 0.15
CA GLU A 180 13.06 -27.39 0.68
C GLU A 180 13.04 -27.46 2.22
N THR A 181 13.98 -26.80 2.87
CA THR A 181 14.06 -26.74 4.34
C THR A 181 13.58 -25.41 4.87
N VAL A 182 13.07 -25.38 6.09
CA VAL A 182 12.76 -24.15 6.81
C VAL A 182 14.03 -23.44 7.27
N ALA A 183 13.97 -22.11 7.37
CA ALA A 183 15.12 -21.30 7.82
C ALA A 183 15.46 -21.57 9.28
N GLU A 184 14.44 -21.71 10.13
CA GLU A 184 14.57 -22.04 11.55
C GLU A 184 13.52 -23.09 11.92
N LYS A 185 13.89 -24.13 12.68
CA LYS A 185 12.96 -25.18 13.11
C LYS A 185 12.12 -24.76 14.30
N GLU A 186 12.63 -23.83 15.08
CA GLU A 186 11.99 -23.34 16.30
C GLU A 186 12.38 -21.88 16.52
N THR A 187 11.44 -21.07 16.92
CA THR A 187 11.67 -19.69 17.36
C THR A 187 10.84 -19.42 18.59
N VAL A 188 11.42 -18.75 19.57
CA VAL A 188 10.76 -18.42 20.84
C VAL A 188 10.83 -16.91 21.05
N LEU A 189 9.75 -16.33 21.49
CA LEU A 189 9.65 -14.95 21.95
C LEU A 189 8.97 -14.93 23.32
N GLU A 190 9.62 -14.35 24.29
CA GLU A 190 9.00 -14.01 25.56
C GLU A 190 8.47 -12.57 25.47
N MET A 191 7.22 -12.37 25.83
CA MET A 191 6.56 -11.07 25.86
C MET A 191 5.91 -10.86 27.21
N GLU A 192 6.03 -9.63 27.73
CA GLU A 192 5.20 -9.19 28.85
C GLU A 192 3.81 -8.81 28.30
N VAL A 193 2.78 -9.55 28.66
CA VAL A 193 1.38 -9.36 28.26
C VAL A 193 0.50 -9.14 29.48
#